data_1cdb94d7d8c7c242004bfa645a5d7161
#
_entry.id   1cdb94d7d8c7c242004bfa645a5d7161
#
_cell.length_a   1.000
_cell.length_b   1.000
_cell.length_c   1.000
_cell.angle_alpha   90.00
_cell.angle_beta   90.00
_cell.angle_gamma   90.00
#
_symmetry.space_group_name_H-M   'P 1'
#
loop_
_entity.id
_entity.type
_entity.pdbx_description
1 polymer ?
#
loop_
_entity_poly.entity_id
_entity_poly.type
_entity_poly.pdbx_seq_one_letter_code
_entity_poly.pdbx_strand_id
1 'polypeptide(L)'
;AKVSGRYGGRIQIYWESALMALKTGALIIAADNKKREKPIYMCEALSLPLISYVKSYAEKADAEKTAIIIESDSSGVEAIKGDSRVFVSPDAENDSDFLLAADGFADEFDYVYVLYGNVPLMSGSSLKNALSLCVNEGNEAAAVFSRQPNGEDVTGAYVFSSKKLMTLIKNGAPRSAEELFRACDKKARFQTDCRCETSAVYDMCSLHEISETVRLREIEHQLDCGVNIPCFDGVMISPNVKIGEGTLILPGTILRGNVTIGKNCTVGPNTLLHNTTVGDDAYLNSVQSFDARIMSGVNIGPFVHIRPNSVIGEKVHLGNFVEVKNSNIDTGTKVSHLTYVGDSDVGKRVNFGCGTVTVNYTGKAKFRTTIGDDAFIGCNTNLVAPVTVGDGAYTAAGSTITEDVPGDSLGIA
;
A
#
# COMPACT_ATOMS: atom_id res chain seq x y z
N ALA A 1 -45.34 -31.72 -4.46
CA ALA A 1 -45.61 -31.45 -3.05
C ALA A 1 -44.52 -30.54 -2.52
N LYS A 2 -44.90 -29.32 -2.12
CA LYS A 2 -44.01 -28.33 -1.50
C LYS A 2 -43.69 -28.79 -0.06
N VAL A 3 -42.40 -28.90 0.25
CA VAL A 3 -41.95 -28.74 1.64
C VAL A 3 -40.88 -27.64 1.60
N SER A 4 -41.30 -26.46 2.00
CA SER A 4 -40.47 -25.27 2.11
C SER A 4 -39.60 -25.35 3.38
N GLY A 5 -38.28 -25.26 3.22
CA GLY A 5 -37.32 -25.17 4.30
C GLY A 5 -37.47 -23.90 5.12
N ARG A 6 -37.87 -24.01 6.35
CA ARG A 6 -37.77 -22.98 7.41
C ARG A 6 -36.77 -23.36 8.52
N TYR A 7 -35.88 -24.30 8.27
CA TYR A 7 -34.90 -24.74 9.27
C TYR A 7 -33.44 -24.24 9.02
N GLY A 8 -33.13 -23.71 7.81
CA GLY A 8 -31.78 -23.27 7.49
C GLY A 8 -31.35 -21.97 8.17
N GLY A 9 -32.25 -20.99 8.32
CA GLY A 9 -31.86 -19.66 8.79
C GLY A 9 -31.52 -19.57 10.29
N ARG A 10 -32.14 -20.42 11.15
CA ARG A 10 -31.85 -20.41 12.59
C ARG A 10 -30.54 -21.13 12.93
N ILE A 11 -30.18 -22.15 12.19
CA ILE A 11 -28.92 -22.88 12.38
C ILE A 11 -27.75 -21.97 11.96
N GLN A 12 -27.85 -21.26 10.82
CA GLN A 12 -26.82 -20.37 10.34
C GLN A 12 -26.54 -19.18 11.30
N ILE A 13 -27.58 -18.60 11.90
CA ILE A 13 -27.47 -17.51 12.90
C ILE A 13 -26.83 -18.01 14.21
N TYR A 14 -27.09 -19.25 14.63
CA TYR A 14 -26.45 -19.85 15.79
C TYR A 14 -24.95 -20.13 15.58
N TRP A 15 -24.56 -20.52 14.36
CA TRP A 15 -23.17 -20.80 14.01
C TRP A 15 -22.33 -19.52 13.92
N GLU A 16 -22.85 -18.46 13.29
CA GLU A 16 -22.20 -17.16 13.25
C GLU A 16 -21.98 -16.58 14.65
N SER A 17 -22.93 -16.74 15.57
CA SER A 17 -22.79 -16.29 16.96
C SER A 17 -21.79 -17.12 17.78
N ALA A 18 -21.64 -18.40 17.49
CA ALA A 18 -20.67 -19.26 18.17
C ALA A 18 -19.22 -18.95 17.71
N LEU A 19 -19.02 -18.67 16.42
CA LEU A 19 -17.74 -18.23 15.88
C LEU A 19 -17.32 -16.84 16.39
N MET A 20 -18.28 -15.93 16.62
CA MET A 20 -18.03 -14.60 17.18
C MET A 20 -17.60 -14.60 18.66
N ALA A 21 -17.80 -15.70 19.40
CA ALA A 21 -17.40 -15.81 20.80
C ALA A 21 -16.01 -16.46 20.99
N LEU A 22 -15.44 -17.03 19.94
CA LEU A 22 -14.14 -17.72 19.99
C LEU A 22 -13.00 -16.72 19.80
N LYS A 23 -12.00 -16.83 20.67
CA LYS A 23 -10.76 -16.06 20.54
C LYS A 23 -9.81 -16.75 19.57
N THR A 24 -9.40 -16.02 18.55
CA THR A 24 -8.44 -16.50 17.55
C THR A 24 -7.20 -15.63 17.51
N GLY A 25 -6.03 -16.27 17.41
CA GLY A 25 -4.75 -15.60 17.20
C GLY A 25 -4.06 -16.07 15.93
N ALA A 26 -3.04 -15.35 15.48
CA ALA A 26 -2.22 -15.76 14.36
C ALA A 26 -0.74 -15.82 14.75
N LEU A 27 -0.08 -16.91 14.40
CA LEU A 27 1.36 -17.15 14.54
C LEU A 27 1.97 -17.16 13.14
N ILE A 28 2.78 -16.16 12.80
CA ILE A 28 3.44 -16.04 11.49
C ILE A 28 4.89 -16.47 11.64
N ILE A 29 5.25 -17.59 11.06
CA ILE A 29 6.63 -18.07 10.96
C ILE A 29 7.31 -17.31 9.83
N ALA A 30 8.26 -16.44 10.17
CA ALA A 30 9.01 -15.61 9.24
C ALA A 30 10.46 -16.10 9.20
N ALA A 31 10.68 -17.24 8.53
CA ALA A 31 11.96 -17.90 8.37
C ALA A 31 12.52 -17.74 6.95
N ASP A 32 13.84 -17.63 6.81
CA ASP A 32 14.56 -17.68 5.53
C ASP A 32 15.80 -18.58 5.62
N ASN A 33 15.63 -19.83 5.29
CA ASN A 33 16.66 -20.86 5.32
C ASN A 33 17.91 -20.57 4.46
N LYS A 34 17.86 -19.53 3.60
CA LYS A 34 18.99 -19.18 2.71
C LYS A 34 19.88 -18.07 3.24
N LYS A 35 19.61 -17.52 4.44
CA LYS A 35 20.39 -16.46 5.10
C LYS A 35 20.72 -15.29 4.15
N ARG A 36 19.70 -14.78 3.42
CA ARG A 36 19.86 -13.63 2.52
C ARG A 36 20.08 -12.34 3.32
N GLU A 37 20.74 -11.35 2.73
CA GLU A 37 20.85 -10.01 3.30
C GLU A 37 19.47 -9.41 3.58
N LYS A 38 18.53 -9.54 2.62
CA LYS A 38 17.10 -9.23 2.82
C LYS A 38 16.33 -10.54 2.83
N PRO A 39 15.73 -10.95 3.97
CA PRO A 39 14.95 -12.19 4.05
C PRO A 39 13.79 -12.20 3.05
N ILE A 40 13.44 -13.39 2.54
CA ILE A 40 12.42 -13.51 1.49
C ILE A 40 11.06 -12.94 1.90
N TYR A 41 10.65 -13.11 3.14
CA TYR A 41 9.39 -12.57 3.67
C TYR A 41 9.36 -11.03 3.75
N MET A 42 10.55 -10.38 3.68
CA MET A 42 10.71 -8.94 3.58
C MET A 42 10.85 -8.42 2.15
N CYS A 43 10.96 -9.31 1.14
CA CYS A 43 10.89 -8.90 -0.25
C CYS A 43 9.51 -8.32 -0.57
N GLU A 44 9.48 -7.38 -1.50
CA GLU A 44 8.27 -6.60 -1.78
C GLU A 44 7.55 -7.06 -3.05
N ALA A 45 6.23 -7.20 -2.93
CA ALA A 45 5.31 -7.22 -4.05
C ALA A 45 4.49 -5.92 -4.01
N LEU A 46 4.45 -5.16 -5.11
CA LEU A 46 3.77 -3.84 -5.19
C LEU A 46 4.11 -2.89 -4.03
N SER A 47 5.39 -2.81 -3.66
CA SER A 47 5.91 -1.93 -2.61
C SER A 47 5.47 -2.28 -1.17
N LEU A 48 4.93 -3.47 -0.95
CA LEU A 48 4.67 -4.02 0.38
C LEU A 48 5.44 -5.31 0.61
N PRO A 49 6.10 -5.49 1.76
CA PRO A 49 6.72 -6.75 2.14
C PRO A 49 5.73 -7.91 2.13
N LEU A 50 6.16 -9.11 1.71
CA LEU A 50 5.30 -10.29 1.65
C LEU A 50 4.60 -10.58 2.97
N ILE A 51 5.30 -10.44 4.09
CA ILE A 51 4.73 -10.65 5.43
C ILE A 51 3.58 -9.70 5.76
N SER A 52 3.52 -8.50 5.14
CA SER A 52 2.42 -7.55 5.32
C SER A 52 1.11 -8.08 4.72
N TYR A 53 1.18 -8.82 3.62
CA TYR A 53 0.02 -9.52 3.06
C TYR A 53 -0.45 -10.63 3.98
N VAL A 54 0.49 -11.41 4.53
CA VAL A 54 0.21 -12.50 5.50
C VAL A 54 -0.52 -11.95 6.71
N LYS A 55 -0.03 -10.86 7.28
CA LYS A 55 -0.68 -10.16 8.39
C LYS A 55 -2.10 -9.70 8.02
N SER A 56 -2.27 -9.07 6.86
CA SER A 56 -3.56 -8.55 6.40
C SER A 56 -4.62 -9.65 6.26
N TYR A 57 -4.28 -10.84 5.73
CA TYR A 57 -5.28 -11.89 5.64
C TYR A 57 -5.55 -12.59 6.98
N ALA A 58 -4.60 -12.59 7.91
CA ALA A 58 -4.87 -13.03 9.29
C ALA A 58 -5.89 -12.11 9.98
N GLU A 59 -5.74 -10.79 9.82
CA GLU A 59 -6.72 -9.80 10.29
C GLU A 59 -8.08 -10.00 9.62
N LYS A 60 -8.12 -10.23 8.31
CA LYS A 60 -9.36 -10.55 7.56
C LYS A 60 -10.00 -11.89 7.98
N ALA A 61 -9.22 -12.77 8.60
CA ALA A 61 -9.69 -14.02 9.20
C ALA A 61 -10.15 -13.85 10.68
N ASP A 62 -10.30 -12.60 11.13
CA ASP A 62 -10.70 -12.22 12.48
C ASP A 62 -9.72 -12.69 13.57
N ALA A 63 -8.42 -12.79 13.25
CA ALA A 63 -7.40 -12.96 14.26
C ALA A 63 -7.34 -11.71 15.16
N GLU A 64 -7.64 -11.86 16.46
CA GLU A 64 -7.66 -10.73 17.43
C GLU A 64 -6.27 -10.12 17.62
N LYS A 65 -5.23 -10.97 17.60
CA LYS A 65 -3.84 -10.57 17.71
C LYS A 65 -2.96 -11.44 16.79
N THR A 66 -1.85 -10.86 16.38
CA THR A 66 -0.84 -11.53 15.56
C THR A 66 0.52 -11.54 16.28
N ALA A 67 1.21 -12.66 16.24
CA ALA A 67 2.61 -12.80 16.61
C ALA A 67 3.42 -13.10 15.35
N ILE A 68 4.54 -12.39 15.18
CA ILE A 68 5.52 -12.64 14.13
C ILE A 68 6.76 -13.24 14.78
N ILE A 69 7.18 -14.40 14.32
CA ILE A 69 8.30 -15.14 14.88
C ILE A 69 9.41 -15.17 13.85
N ILE A 70 10.58 -14.61 14.19
CA ILE A 70 11.73 -14.41 13.31
C ILE A 70 12.96 -15.15 13.80
N GLU A 71 13.91 -15.45 12.90
CA GLU A 71 15.17 -16.11 13.24
C GLU A 71 16.16 -15.19 13.97
N SER A 72 16.18 -13.91 13.61
CA SER A 72 17.15 -12.96 14.18
C SER A 72 16.54 -11.56 14.22
N ASP A 73 17.18 -10.66 14.94
CA ASP A 73 16.75 -9.27 14.99
C ASP A 73 16.66 -8.68 13.58
N SER A 74 15.45 -8.31 13.21
CA SER A 74 15.15 -7.69 11.93
C SER A 74 14.48 -6.35 12.18
N SER A 75 15.26 -5.29 12.13
CA SER A 75 14.78 -3.90 12.23
C SER A 75 13.67 -3.59 11.22
N GLY A 76 13.66 -4.29 10.07
CA GLY A 76 12.61 -4.18 9.06
C GLY A 76 11.26 -4.69 9.53
N VAL A 77 11.20 -5.78 10.30
CA VAL A 77 9.95 -6.32 10.85
C VAL A 77 9.38 -5.38 11.92
N GLU A 78 10.21 -4.79 12.76
CA GLU A 78 9.80 -3.80 13.75
C GLU A 78 9.09 -2.60 13.10
N ALA A 79 9.55 -2.15 11.92
CA ALA A 79 8.94 -1.03 11.19
C ALA A 79 7.53 -1.32 10.67
N ILE A 80 7.18 -2.59 10.43
CA ILE A 80 5.90 -3.00 9.81
C ILE A 80 4.99 -3.80 10.74
N LYS A 81 5.44 -4.14 11.95
CA LYS A 81 4.68 -4.99 12.87
C LYS A 81 3.31 -4.40 13.27
N GLY A 82 3.19 -3.06 13.35
CA GLY A 82 1.99 -2.42 13.92
C GLY A 82 1.73 -2.94 15.34
N ASP A 83 0.52 -3.46 15.60
CA ASP A 83 0.12 -4.02 16.89
C ASP A 83 0.55 -5.48 17.12
N SER A 84 1.24 -6.10 16.15
CA SER A 84 1.72 -7.47 16.27
C SER A 84 2.86 -7.57 17.30
N ARG A 85 2.90 -8.69 18.04
CA ARG A 85 4.06 -9.01 18.88
C ARG A 85 5.15 -9.66 18.02
N VAL A 86 6.40 -9.34 18.30
CA VAL A 86 7.55 -9.96 17.62
C VAL A 86 8.30 -10.82 18.61
N PHE A 87 8.55 -12.05 18.22
CA PHE A 87 9.34 -13.03 18.97
C PHE A 87 10.59 -13.40 18.15
N VAL A 88 11.72 -13.50 18.83
CA VAL A 88 12.99 -13.87 18.19
C VAL A 88 13.37 -15.27 18.64
N SER A 89 13.66 -16.14 17.69
CA SER A 89 14.09 -17.52 17.94
C SER A 89 15.38 -17.82 17.13
N PRO A 90 16.55 -17.39 17.61
CA PRO A 90 17.79 -17.42 16.83
C PRO A 90 18.31 -18.83 16.57
N ASP A 91 17.96 -19.78 17.42
CA ASP A 91 18.38 -21.18 17.36
C ASP A 91 17.30 -22.08 16.76
N ALA A 92 16.22 -21.51 16.19
CA ALA A 92 15.16 -22.29 15.60
C ALA A 92 15.65 -23.01 14.33
N GLU A 93 15.52 -24.34 14.31
CA GLU A 93 15.85 -25.19 13.16
C GLU A 93 14.60 -25.67 12.40
N ASN A 94 13.42 -25.52 13.00
CA ASN A 94 12.17 -26.04 12.47
C ASN A 94 10.94 -25.27 13.01
N ASP A 95 9.75 -25.53 12.43
CA ASP A 95 8.51 -24.81 12.79
C ASP A 95 8.18 -24.93 14.28
N SER A 96 8.44 -26.08 14.92
CA SER A 96 8.14 -26.28 16.35
C SER A 96 8.98 -25.38 17.24
N ASP A 97 10.25 -25.15 16.90
CA ASP A 97 11.14 -24.26 17.64
C ASP A 97 10.65 -22.80 17.53
N PHE A 98 10.22 -22.38 16.32
CA PHE A 98 9.59 -21.07 16.12
C PHE A 98 8.32 -20.94 16.97
N LEU A 99 7.41 -21.90 16.88
CA LEU A 99 6.14 -21.84 17.58
C LEU A 99 6.32 -21.86 19.11
N LEU A 100 7.33 -22.54 19.63
CA LEU A 100 7.66 -22.58 21.04
C LEU A 100 8.09 -21.20 21.58
N ALA A 101 8.76 -20.38 20.76
CA ALA A 101 9.12 -19.03 21.14
C ALA A 101 7.91 -18.14 21.47
N ALA A 102 6.73 -18.48 20.96
CA ALA A 102 5.47 -17.76 21.20
C ALA A 102 4.51 -18.52 22.14
N ASP A 103 5.02 -19.41 23.02
CA ASP A 103 4.22 -20.25 23.91
C ASP A 103 3.13 -19.46 24.66
N GLY A 104 3.51 -18.48 25.48
CA GLY A 104 2.53 -17.71 26.25
C GLY A 104 1.54 -16.88 25.42
N PHE A 105 1.84 -16.64 24.14
CA PHE A 105 0.92 -15.96 23.23
C PHE A 105 -0.22 -16.90 22.80
N ALA A 106 0.11 -18.12 22.43
CA ALA A 106 -0.88 -19.10 21.97
C ALA A 106 -1.93 -19.41 23.05
N ASP A 107 -1.54 -19.40 24.33
CA ASP A 107 -2.43 -19.69 25.46
C ASP A 107 -3.54 -18.61 25.67
N GLU A 108 -3.42 -17.44 25.02
CA GLU A 108 -4.45 -16.39 25.08
C GLU A 108 -5.70 -16.72 24.22
N PHE A 109 -5.63 -17.73 23.34
CA PHE A 109 -6.64 -18.03 22.32
C PHE A 109 -7.17 -19.46 22.38
N ASP A 110 -8.38 -19.65 21.87
CA ASP A 110 -8.98 -20.98 21.70
C ASP A 110 -8.36 -21.71 20.49
N TYR A 111 -8.16 -20.97 19.39
CA TYR A 111 -7.53 -21.44 18.17
C TYR A 111 -6.48 -20.46 17.68
N VAL A 112 -5.45 -20.99 17.01
CA VAL A 112 -4.43 -20.20 16.37
C VAL A 112 -4.25 -20.61 14.91
N TYR A 113 -4.09 -19.63 14.04
CA TYR A 113 -3.62 -19.80 12.68
C TYR A 113 -2.09 -19.91 12.70
N VAL A 114 -1.54 -20.94 12.07
CA VAL A 114 -0.09 -21.06 11.80
C VAL A 114 0.14 -20.74 10.34
N LEU A 115 0.84 -19.64 10.08
CA LEU A 115 1.01 -19.02 8.78
C LEU A 115 2.51 -18.88 8.46
N TYR A 116 2.85 -18.81 7.19
CA TYR A 116 4.22 -18.61 6.74
C TYR A 116 4.39 -17.23 6.10
N GLY A 117 5.42 -16.50 6.49
CA GLY A 117 5.69 -15.13 6.04
C GLY A 117 5.95 -15.00 4.53
N ASN A 118 6.25 -16.09 3.87
CA ASN A 118 6.49 -16.18 2.42
C ASN A 118 5.31 -16.77 1.61
N VAL A 119 4.10 -16.92 2.22
CA VAL A 119 2.86 -17.39 1.54
C VAL A 119 1.84 -16.23 1.52
N PRO A 120 2.00 -15.23 0.65
CA PRO A 120 1.27 -13.95 0.75
C PRO A 120 -0.10 -13.94 0.09
N LEU A 121 -0.54 -14.99 -0.58
CA LEU A 121 -1.77 -14.97 -1.40
C LEU A 121 -2.97 -15.67 -0.76
N MET A 122 -2.85 -16.16 0.48
CA MET A 122 -3.94 -16.78 1.22
C MET A 122 -5.12 -15.80 1.37
N SER A 123 -6.36 -16.30 1.43
CA SER A 123 -7.52 -15.48 1.74
C SER A 123 -7.97 -15.67 3.19
N GLY A 124 -8.49 -14.58 3.78
CA GLY A 124 -9.11 -14.67 5.11
C GLY A 124 -10.33 -15.61 5.12
N SER A 125 -11.04 -15.72 4.01
CA SER A 125 -12.18 -16.65 3.86
C SER A 125 -11.75 -18.12 3.93
N SER A 126 -10.63 -18.49 3.28
CA SER A 126 -10.11 -19.86 3.36
C SER A 126 -9.68 -20.24 4.77
N LEU A 127 -9.09 -19.29 5.52
CA LEU A 127 -8.77 -19.49 6.94
C LEU A 127 -10.03 -19.65 7.82
N LYS A 128 -11.05 -18.81 7.60
CA LYS A 128 -12.33 -18.91 8.32
C LYS A 128 -13.04 -20.24 8.06
N ASN A 129 -13.01 -20.70 6.80
CA ASN A 129 -13.58 -21.99 6.44
C ASN A 129 -12.85 -23.16 7.13
N ALA A 130 -11.51 -23.11 7.18
CA ALA A 130 -10.73 -24.10 7.92
C ALA A 130 -11.00 -24.08 9.43
N LEU A 131 -11.13 -22.88 10.03
CA LEU A 131 -11.53 -22.72 11.43
C LEU A 131 -12.92 -23.31 11.67
N SER A 132 -13.87 -23.08 10.76
CA SER A 132 -15.22 -23.62 10.88
C SER A 132 -15.26 -25.15 10.92
N LEU A 133 -14.35 -25.81 10.18
CA LEU A 133 -14.21 -27.29 10.27
C LEU A 133 -13.70 -27.74 11.65
N CYS A 134 -12.84 -26.94 12.30
CA CYS A 134 -12.39 -27.24 13.65
C CYS A 134 -13.55 -27.11 14.64
N VAL A 135 -14.29 -26.01 14.59
CA VAL A 135 -15.34 -25.68 15.54
C VAL A 135 -16.56 -26.60 15.38
N ASN A 136 -17.04 -26.77 14.15
CA ASN A 136 -18.29 -27.49 13.88
C ASN A 136 -18.17 -29.02 14.04
N GLU A 137 -17.02 -29.56 13.73
CA GLU A 137 -16.77 -31.01 13.75
C GLU A 137 -15.95 -31.46 14.96
N GLY A 138 -15.52 -30.50 15.80
CA GLY A 138 -14.68 -30.77 16.98
C GLY A 138 -13.29 -31.28 16.59
N ASN A 139 -12.74 -30.80 15.47
CA ASN A 139 -11.39 -31.15 15.05
C ASN A 139 -10.35 -30.36 15.86
N GLU A 140 -9.23 -30.99 16.18
CA GLU A 140 -8.09 -30.38 16.88
C GLU A 140 -7.25 -29.50 15.96
N ALA A 141 -7.29 -29.79 14.64
CA ALA A 141 -6.60 -29.03 13.61
C ALA A 141 -7.31 -29.09 12.25
N ALA A 142 -7.06 -28.06 11.43
CA ALA A 142 -7.41 -28.07 10.01
C ALA A 142 -6.25 -27.52 9.17
N ALA A 143 -6.09 -28.03 7.94
CA ALA A 143 -5.10 -27.55 6.99
C ALA A 143 -5.80 -26.94 5.78
N VAL A 144 -5.31 -25.77 5.32
CA VAL A 144 -5.73 -25.15 4.05
C VAL A 144 -4.77 -25.61 2.95
N PHE A 145 -5.28 -26.27 1.94
CA PHE A 145 -4.47 -26.79 0.85
C PHE A 145 -5.08 -26.49 -0.52
N SER A 146 -4.24 -26.52 -1.54
CA SER A 146 -4.66 -26.52 -2.94
C SER A 146 -4.15 -27.78 -3.66
N ARG A 147 -4.91 -28.25 -4.64
CA ARG A 147 -4.48 -29.35 -5.51
C ARG A 147 -3.82 -28.81 -6.77
N GLN A 148 -2.56 -29.14 -6.96
CA GLN A 148 -1.77 -28.71 -8.10
C GLN A 148 -2.14 -29.52 -9.37
N PRO A 149 -1.79 -29.04 -10.60
CA PRO A 149 -2.09 -29.75 -11.84
C PRO A 149 -1.47 -31.14 -11.95
N ASN A 150 -0.34 -31.37 -11.27
CA ASN A 150 0.33 -32.66 -11.17
C ASN A 150 -0.34 -33.65 -10.17
N GLY A 151 -1.44 -33.21 -9.52
CA GLY A 151 -2.18 -34.00 -8.54
C GLY A 151 -1.66 -33.90 -7.10
N GLU A 152 -0.57 -33.17 -6.87
CA GLU A 152 -0.02 -32.95 -5.52
C GLU A 152 -0.88 -31.94 -4.73
N ASP A 153 -1.00 -32.19 -3.43
CA ASP A 153 -1.62 -31.25 -2.50
C ASP A 153 -0.53 -30.38 -1.85
N VAL A 154 -0.64 -29.08 -1.98
CA VAL A 154 0.25 -28.10 -1.34
C VAL A 154 -0.52 -27.39 -0.24
N THR A 155 -0.01 -27.47 0.99
CA THR A 155 -0.60 -26.81 2.16
C THR A 155 0.05 -25.44 2.36
N GLY A 156 -0.77 -24.41 2.57
CA GLY A 156 -0.29 -23.03 2.76
C GLY A 156 -0.52 -22.47 4.16
N ALA A 157 -1.42 -23.05 4.94
CA ALA A 157 -1.72 -22.61 6.30
C ALA A 157 -2.36 -23.72 7.13
N TYR A 158 -2.29 -23.56 8.45
CA TYR A 158 -2.93 -24.47 9.40
C TYR A 158 -3.75 -23.68 10.43
N VAL A 159 -4.76 -24.33 10.96
CA VAL A 159 -5.52 -23.91 12.14
C VAL A 159 -5.36 -24.98 13.21
N PHE A 160 -5.01 -24.61 14.41
CA PHE A 160 -4.90 -25.54 15.54
C PHE A 160 -5.71 -25.05 16.72
N SER A 161 -6.28 -25.98 17.47
CA SER A 161 -6.62 -25.72 18.87
C SER A 161 -5.33 -25.37 19.61
N SER A 162 -5.32 -24.21 20.30
CA SER A 162 -4.11 -23.71 20.97
C SER A 162 -3.58 -24.72 21.99
N LYS A 163 -4.48 -25.29 22.79
CA LYS A 163 -4.15 -26.31 23.79
C LYS A 163 -3.48 -27.55 23.17
N LYS A 164 -4.01 -28.06 22.06
CA LYS A 164 -3.44 -29.24 21.38
C LYS A 164 -2.08 -28.92 20.78
N LEU A 165 -1.94 -27.78 20.10
CA LEU A 165 -0.69 -27.33 19.51
C LEU A 165 0.42 -27.28 20.57
N MET A 166 0.18 -26.54 21.66
CA MET A 166 1.18 -26.37 22.72
C MET A 166 1.49 -27.68 23.45
N THR A 167 0.51 -28.57 23.61
CA THR A 167 0.76 -29.91 24.16
C THR A 167 1.69 -30.73 23.25
N LEU A 168 1.47 -30.70 21.94
CA LEU A 168 2.32 -31.43 20.98
C LEU A 168 3.74 -30.87 21.00
N ILE A 169 3.92 -29.55 20.94
CA ILE A 169 5.24 -28.92 20.91
C ILE A 169 6.01 -29.19 22.21
N LYS A 170 5.41 -29.00 23.39
CA LYS A 170 6.05 -29.21 24.70
C LYS A 170 6.46 -30.68 24.97
N ASN A 171 5.80 -31.62 24.32
CA ASN A 171 6.13 -33.04 24.46
C ASN A 171 7.28 -33.50 23.54
N GLY A 172 8.00 -32.57 22.92
CA GLY A 172 9.10 -32.89 22.01
C GLY A 172 8.65 -33.52 20.70
N ALA A 173 7.52 -33.16 20.23
CA ALA A 173 6.82 -33.63 19.04
C ALA A 173 7.48 -33.20 17.71
N PRO A 174 6.82 -33.53 16.59
CA PRO A 174 7.26 -33.38 15.24
C PRO A 174 7.83 -31.99 14.90
N ARG A 175 8.72 -31.92 13.90
CA ARG A 175 9.49 -30.70 13.60
C ARG A 175 8.75 -29.69 12.72
N SER A 176 7.78 -30.11 11.91
CA SER A 176 7.04 -29.24 11.01
C SER A 176 5.56 -29.08 11.37
N ALA A 177 4.92 -28.00 10.95
CA ALA A 177 3.48 -27.81 11.17
C ALA A 177 2.65 -28.89 10.47
N GLU A 178 3.11 -29.45 9.34
CA GLU A 178 2.48 -30.62 8.70
C GLU A 178 2.55 -31.87 9.58
N GLU A 179 3.67 -32.12 10.23
CA GLU A 179 3.82 -33.25 11.15
C GLU A 179 3.00 -33.04 12.41
N LEU A 180 2.94 -31.79 12.96
CA LEU A 180 2.04 -31.43 14.06
C LEU A 180 0.57 -31.67 13.67
N PHE A 181 0.17 -31.29 12.47
CA PHE A 181 -1.17 -31.56 11.94
C PHE A 181 -1.45 -33.06 11.84
N ARG A 182 -0.48 -33.86 11.36
CA ARG A 182 -0.62 -35.31 11.26
C ARG A 182 -0.75 -35.97 12.64
N ALA A 183 -0.10 -35.43 13.66
CA ALA A 183 -0.13 -35.91 15.04
C ALA A 183 -1.43 -35.62 15.78
N CYS A 184 -2.32 -34.76 15.24
CA CYS A 184 -3.64 -34.56 15.78
C CYS A 184 -4.53 -35.78 15.51
N ASP A 185 -5.34 -36.18 16.51
CA ASP A 185 -6.24 -37.33 16.38
C ASP A 185 -7.43 -36.98 15.49
N LYS A 186 -8.04 -35.80 15.72
CA LYS A 186 -9.14 -35.26 14.94
C LYS A 186 -8.65 -34.10 14.09
N LYS A 187 -8.69 -34.23 12.77
CA LYS A 187 -8.21 -33.22 11.83
C LYS A 187 -9.03 -33.18 10.56
N ALA A 188 -9.13 -32.01 9.97
CA ALA A 188 -9.81 -31.75 8.71
C ALA A 188 -8.89 -31.10 7.68
N ARG A 189 -9.28 -31.13 6.41
CA ARG A 189 -8.58 -30.43 5.32
C ARG A 189 -9.58 -29.62 4.54
N PHE A 190 -9.28 -28.34 4.36
CA PHE A 190 -10.04 -27.42 3.52
C PHE A 190 -9.30 -27.20 2.20
N GLN A 191 -9.93 -27.58 1.10
CA GLN A 191 -9.38 -27.31 -0.23
C GLN A 191 -9.84 -25.93 -0.70
N THR A 192 -8.88 -25.03 -0.97
CA THR A 192 -9.19 -23.76 -1.60
C THR A 192 -9.38 -23.91 -3.10
N ASP A 193 -10.29 -23.15 -3.68
CA ASP A 193 -10.55 -23.12 -5.13
C ASP A 193 -9.43 -22.38 -5.90
N CYS A 194 -8.73 -21.45 -5.23
CA CYS A 194 -7.62 -20.72 -5.83
C CYS A 194 -6.27 -21.36 -5.51
N ARG A 195 -5.66 -22.02 -6.49
CA ARG A 195 -4.34 -22.67 -6.34
C ARG A 195 -3.25 -21.73 -5.87
N CYS A 196 -3.33 -20.46 -6.25
CA CYS A 196 -2.33 -19.46 -5.88
C CYS A 196 -2.29 -19.16 -4.38
N GLU A 197 -3.36 -19.43 -3.61
CA GLU A 197 -3.41 -19.17 -2.19
C GLU A 197 -2.33 -19.90 -1.38
N THR A 198 -1.91 -21.06 -1.82
CA THR A 198 -0.90 -21.86 -1.14
C THR A 198 0.51 -21.70 -1.73
N SER A 199 0.68 -20.79 -2.71
CA SER A 199 1.97 -20.56 -3.36
C SER A 199 2.92 -19.81 -2.43
N ALA A 200 4.10 -20.38 -2.23
CA ALA A 200 5.15 -19.78 -1.42
C ALA A 200 6.25 -19.16 -2.30
N VAL A 201 6.84 -18.08 -1.81
CA VAL A 201 7.99 -17.42 -2.45
C VAL A 201 9.29 -18.01 -1.91
N TYR A 202 10.13 -18.52 -2.79
CA TYR A 202 11.44 -19.10 -2.45
C TYR A 202 12.62 -18.41 -3.13
N ASP A 203 12.36 -17.68 -4.22
CA ASP A 203 13.36 -17.02 -5.05
C ASP A 203 12.75 -15.85 -5.84
N MET A 204 13.54 -15.20 -6.70
CA MET A 204 13.07 -14.07 -7.49
C MET A 204 12.08 -14.45 -8.60
N CYS A 205 12.12 -15.68 -9.10
CA CYS A 205 11.14 -16.14 -10.09
C CYS A 205 9.76 -16.29 -9.46
N SER A 206 9.67 -17.01 -8.35
CA SER A 206 8.42 -17.14 -7.58
C SER A 206 7.93 -15.79 -7.02
N LEU A 207 8.84 -14.88 -6.64
CA LEU A 207 8.47 -13.53 -6.26
C LEU A 207 7.83 -12.77 -7.42
N HIS A 208 8.37 -12.89 -8.63
CA HIS A 208 7.79 -12.27 -9.82
C HIS A 208 6.38 -12.78 -10.12
N GLU A 209 6.18 -14.09 -10.12
CA GLU A 209 4.87 -14.71 -10.35
C GLU A 209 3.82 -14.28 -9.32
N ILE A 210 4.22 -14.25 -8.05
CA ILE A 210 3.38 -13.76 -6.95
C ILE A 210 3.06 -12.26 -7.10
N SER A 211 4.07 -11.45 -7.47
CA SER A 211 3.88 -10.00 -7.67
C SER A 211 2.88 -9.70 -8.79
N GLU A 212 2.93 -10.46 -9.89
CA GLU A 212 1.95 -10.34 -10.97
C GLU A 212 0.54 -10.75 -10.52
N THR A 213 0.43 -11.81 -9.72
CA THR A 213 -0.86 -12.23 -9.16
C THR A 213 -1.45 -11.16 -8.24
N VAL A 214 -0.62 -10.56 -7.37
CA VAL A 214 -1.03 -9.44 -6.49
C VAL A 214 -1.47 -8.25 -7.33
N ARG A 215 -0.71 -7.90 -8.38
CA ARG A 215 -1.02 -6.78 -9.29
C ARG A 215 -2.39 -6.95 -9.95
N LEU A 216 -2.68 -8.12 -10.48
CA LEU A 216 -3.96 -8.39 -11.12
C LEU A 216 -5.12 -8.36 -10.12
N ARG A 217 -4.96 -8.94 -8.93
CA ARG A 217 -5.97 -8.87 -7.87
C ARG A 217 -6.29 -7.44 -7.46
N GLU A 218 -5.25 -6.60 -7.35
CA GLU A 218 -5.46 -5.19 -7.01
C GLU A 218 -6.19 -4.43 -8.11
N ILE A 219 -5.84 -4.66 -9.38
CA ILE A 219 -6.56 -4.09 -10.53
C ILE A 219 -8.03 -4.53 -10.53
N GLU A 220 -8.30 -5.82 -10.34
CA GLU A 220 -9.67 -6.35 -10.25
C GLU A 220 -10.46 -5.69 -9.10
N HIS A 221 -9.84 -5.54 -7.93
CA HIS A 221 -10.44 -4.84 -6.80
C HIS A 221 -10.80 -3.39 -7.14
N GLN A 222 -9.93 -2.65 -7.84
CA GLN A 222 -10.22 -1.28 -8.25
C GLN A 222 -11.35 -1.22 -9.29
N LEU A 223 -11.42 -2.17 -10.22
CA LEU A 223 -12.53 -2.29 -11.17
C LEU A 223 -13.86 -2.52 -10.43
N ASP A 224 -13.88 -3.39 -9.43
CA ASP A 224 -15.07 -3.64 -8.59
C ASP A 224 -15.49 -2.39 -7.79
N CYS A 225 -14.54 -1.52 -7.45
CA CYS A 225 -14.79 -0.23 -6.82
C CYS A 225 -15.26 0.87 -7.80
N GLY A 226 -15.46 0.56 -9.08
CA GLY A 226 -15.94 1.50 -10.09
C GLY A 226 -14.87 2.36 -10.74
N VAL A 227 -13.59 1.98 -10.62
CA VAL A 227 -12.47 2.62 -11.32
C VAL A 227 -12.38 2.06 -12.75
N ASN A 228 -12.17 2.91 -13.74
CA ASN A 228 -12.03 2.50 -15.14
C ASN A 228 -10.53 2.29 -15.48
N ILE A 229 -10.16 1.06 -15.81
CA ILE A 229 -8.78 0.69 -16.19
C ILE A 229 -8.86 -0.07 -17.54
N PRO A 230 -8.88 0.62 -18.69
CA PRO A 230 -9.13 -0.01 -19.98
C PRO A 230 -7.98 -0.88 -20.50
N CYS A 231 -6.78 -0.68 -19.96
CA CYS A 231 -5.58 -1.44 -20.34
C CYS A 231 -4.68 -1.60 -19.11
N PHE A 232 -4.22 -2.82 -18.83
CA PHE A 232 -3.44 -3.14 -17.63
C PHE A 232 -1.92 -2.98 -17.84
N ASP A 233 -1.49 -2.63 -19.06
CA ASP A 233 -0.07 -2.57 -19.40
C ASP A 233 0.65 -1.52 -18.57
N GLY A 234 1.61 -1.97 -17.77
CA GLY A 234 2.42 -1.14 -16.88
C GLY A 234 1.64 -0.48 -15.74
N VAL A 235 0.37 -0.81 -15.53
CA VAL A 235 -0.40 -0.33 -14.37
C VAL A 235 0.02 -1.10 -13.13
N MET A 236 0.49 -0.36 -12.12
CA MET A 236 0.90 -0.88 -10.81
C MET A 236 0.21 -0.07 -9.71
N ILE A 237 -0.63 -0.72 -8.92
CA ILE A 237 -1.40 -0.07 -7.84
C ILE A 237 -1.07 -0.81 -6.54
N SER A 238 -0.48 -0.09 -5.57
CA SER A 238 -0.22 -0.67 -4.24
C SER A 238 -1.52 -0.87 -3.45
N PRO A 239 -1.65 -1.90 -2.61
CA PRO A 239 -2.91 -2.24 -1.91
C PRO A 239 -3.46 -1.15 -0.97
N ASN A 240 -2.62 -0.18 -0.57
CA ASN A 240 -3.04 0.95 0.29
C ASN A 240 -3.63 2.13 -0.50
N VAL A 241 -3.65 2.04 -1.83
CA VAL A 241 -4.14 3.11 -2.70
C VAL A 241 -5.66 3.14 -2.69
N LYS A 242 -6.22 4.33 -2.59
CA LYS A 242 -7.66 4.57 -2.66
C LYS A 242 -7.98 5.42 -3.88
N ILE A 243 -8.90 4.95 -4.71
CA ILE A 243 -9.29 5.64 -5.94
C ILE A 243 -10.81 5.83 -5.94
N GLY A 244 -11.26 7.05 -6.19
CA GLY A 244 -12.68 7.39 -6.26
C GLY A 244 -13.32 6.83 -7.55
N GLU A 245 -14.61 6.50 -7.41
CA GLU A 245 -15.45 5.99 -8.49
C GLU A 245 -15.44 6.92 -9.72
N GLY A 246 -15.49 6.35 -10.91
CA GLY A 246 -15.49 7.08 -12.20
C GLY A 246 -14.11 7.56 -12.64
N THR A 247 -13.05 7.35 -11.84
CA THR A 247 -11.68 7.73 -12.21
C THR A 247 -11.14 6.76 -13.27
N LEU A 248 -10.47 7.35 -14.28
CA LEU A 248 -9.81 6.65 -15.39
C LEU A 248 -8.31 6.54 -15.12
N ILE A 249 -7.79 5.32 -15.08
CA ILE A 249 -6.35 5.01 -14.95
C ILE A 249 -5.84 4.50 -16.29
N LEU A 250 -4.86 5.21 -16.86
CA LEU A 250 -4.28 4.92 -18.16
C LEU A 250 -2.97 4.10 -18.05
N PRO A 251 -2.52 3.43 -19.13
CA PRO A 251 -1.35 2.58 -19.13
C PRO A 251 -0.08 3.24 -18.60
N GLY A 252 0.79 2.46 -17.97
CA GLY A 252 2.05 2.94 -17.39
C GLY A 252 1.88 3.75 -16.11
N THR A 253 0.68 3.79 -15.52
CA THR A 253 0.44 4.49 -14.25
C THR A 253 0.90 3.64 -13.07
N ILE A 254 1.73 4.24 -12.21
CA ILE A 254 2.29 3.61 -11.01
C ILE A 254 1.87 4.39 -9.77
N LEU A 255 1.11 3.75 -8.88
CA LEU A 255 0.61 4.33 -7.63
C LEU A 255 1.23 3.59 -6.44
N ARG A 256 2.08 4.27 -5.64
CA ARG A 256 2.86 3.67 -4.55
C ARG A 256 2.68 4.37 -3.22
N GLY A 257 2.75 3.61 -2.13
CA GLY A 257 2.62 4.13 -0.77
C GLY A 257 1.19 4.60 -0.48
N ASN A 258 1.06 5.67 0.28
CA ASN A 258 -0.24 6.24 0.67
C ASN A 258 -0.72 7.21 -0.40
N VAL A 259 -1.39 6.68 -1.43
CA VAL A 259 -2.00 7.49 -2.50
C VAL A 259 -3.51 7.49 -2.33
N THR A 260 -4.11 8.68 -2.42
CA THR A 260 -5.56 8.84 -2.49
C THR A 260 -5.89 9.69 -3.71
N ILE A 261 -6.79 9.19 -4.56
CA ILE A 261 -7.27 9.89 -5.76
C ILE A 261 -8.78 10.06 -5.63
N GLY A 262 -9.28 11.25 -5.88
CA GLY A 262 -10.70 11.60 -5.87
C GLY A 262 -11.50 10.94 -6.99
N LYS A 263 -12.73 11.40 -7.17
CA LYS A 263 -13.67 10.91 -8.20
C LYS A 263 -13.44 11.60 -9.54
N ASN A 264 -13.85 10.92 -10.63
CA ASN A 264 -13.88 11.47 -12.00
C ASN A 264 -12.52 12.01 -12.49
N CYS A 265 -11.42 11.53 -11.93
CA CYS A 265 -10.08 11.93 -12.35
C CYS A 265 -9.67 11.19 -13.64
N THR A 266 -8.70 11.75 -14.35
CA THR A 266 -7.94 11.03 -15.39
C THR A 266 -6.47 11.02 -14.98
N VAL A 267 -5.89 9.84 -14.76
CA VAL A 267 -4.52 9.67 -14.31
C VAL A 267 -3.75 8.79 -15.29
N GLY A 268 -2.69 9.33 -15.83
CA GLY A 268 -1.87 8.68 -16.86
C GLY A 268 -1.99 9.37 -18.23
N PRO A 269 -1.36 8.80 -19.29
CA PRO A 269 -0.45 7.66 -19.16
C PRO A 269 0.88 8.02 -18.47
N ASN A 270 1.68 6.99 -18.13
CA ASN A 270 3.04 7.15 -17.60
C ASN A 270 3.15 8.10 -16.40
N THR A 271 2.20 8.02 -15.49
CA THR A 271 2.14 8.85 -14.26
C THR A 271 2.61 8.04 -13.06
N LEU A 272 3.53 8.60 -12.28
CA LEU A 272 3.99 8.03 -11.02
C LEU A 272 3.55 8.93 -9.85
N LEU A 273 2.74 8.39 -8.97
CA LEU A 273 2.36 9.04 -7.71
C LEU A 273 2.89 8.23 -6.53
N HIS A 274 3.58 8.90 -5.63
CA HIS A 274 4.07 8.31 -4.38
C HIS A 274 3.66 9.19 -3.20
N ASN A 275 2.97 8.63 -2.21
CA ASN A 275 2.47 9.36 -1.03
C ASN A 275 1.77 10.69 -1.40
N THR A 276 0.93 10.66 -2.42
CA THR A 276 0.30 11.87 -2.99
C THR A 276 -1.21 11.79 -2.86
N THR A 277 -1.82 12.90 -2.42
CA THR A 277 -3.27 13.05 -2.42
C THR A 277 -3.70 13.88 -3.62
N VAL A 278 -4.73 13.43 -4.34
CA VAL A 278 -5.33 14.09 -5.51
C VAL A 278 -6.82 14.29 -5.26
N GLY A 279 -7.32 15.50 -5.43
CA GLY A 279 -8.75 15.85 -5.33
C GLY A 279 -9.55 15.37 -6.53
N ASP A 280 -10.86 15.65 -6.51
CA ASP A 280 -11.79 15.26 -7.57
C ASP A 280 -11.54 16.01 -8.89
N ASP A 281 -12.02 15.46 -10.03
CA ASP A 281 -12.00 16.06 -11.36
C ASP A 281 -10.59 16.49 -11.83
N ALA A 282 -9.55 15.85 -11.37
CA ALA A 282 -8.15 16.13 -11.73
C ALA A 282 -7.74 15.43 -13.03
N TYR A 283 -6.96 16.14 -13.85
CA TYR A 283 -6.31 15.59 -15.04
C TYR A 283 -4.79 15.59 -14.85
N LEU A 284 -4.18 14.39 -14.82
CA LEU A 284 -2.74 14.18 -14.62
C LEU A 284 -2.17 13.35 -15.77
N ASN A 285 -1.32 13.94 -16.59
CA ASN A 285 -0.71 13.28 -17.75
C ASN A 285 0.81 13.30 -17.65
N SER A 286 1.44 12.13 -17.61
CA SER A 286 2.91 11.99 -17.52
C SER A 286 3.51 12.83 -16.38
N VAL A 287 2.92 12.69 -15.19
CA VAL A 287 3.29 13.42 -13.98
C VAL A 287 4.10 12.51 -13.06
N GLN A 288 5.16 13.06 -12.46
CA GLN A 288 5.81 12.45 -11.30
C GLN A 288 5.52 13.29 -10.06
N SER A 289 4.91 12.70 -9.04
CA SER A 289 4.58 13.39 -7.79
C SER A 289 5.00 12.59 -6.57
N PHE A 290 5.65 13.25 -5.62
CA PHE A 290 6.15 12.67 -4.39
C PHE A 290 5.76 13.52 -3.18
N ASP A 291 5.16 12.89 -2.16
CA ASP A 291 4.83 13.50 -0.86
C ASP A 291 4.15 14.89 -1.01
N ALA A 292 3.13 14.96 -1.88
CA ALA A 292 2.48 16.20 -2.28
C ALA A 292 0.96 16.15 -2.15
N ARG A 293 0.33 17.31 -2.14
CA ARG A 293 -1.13 17.47 -2.18
C ARG A 293 -1.55 18.23 -3.42
N ILE A 294 -2.44 17.64 -4.18
CA ILE A 294 -3.02 18.19 -5.41
C ILE A 294 -4.52 18.31 -5.18
N MET A 295 -5.05 19.51 -5.30
CA MET A 295 -6.46 19.78 -5.05
C MET A 295 -7.32 19.49 -6.28
N SER A 296 -8.64 19.73 -6.18
CA SER A 296 -9.61 19.38 -7.21
C SER A 296 -9.52 20.24 -8.48
N GLY A 297 -9.93 19.66 -9.61
CA GLY A 297 -10.08 20.36 -10.88
C GLY A 297 -8.79 20.83 -11.54
N VAL A 298 -7.64 20.29 -11.11
CA VAL A 298 -6.33 20.65 -11.70
C VAL A 298 -6.16 20.05 -13.09
N ASN A 299 -5.32 20.70 -13.90
CA ASN A 299 -4.86 20.17 -15.19
C ASN A 299 -3.33 20.20 -15.22
N ILE A 300 -2.69 19.02 -15.13
CA ILE A 300 -1.24 18.88 -14.94
C ILE A 300 -0.65 17.98 -16.00
N GLY A 301 0.41 18.46 -16.64
CA GLY A 301 1.22 17.68 -17.60
C GLY A 301 1.18 18.21 -19.04
N PRO A 302 1.88 17.53 -19.95
CA PRO A 302 2.76 16.40 -19.66
C PRO A 302 4.13 16.80 -19.09
N PHE A 303 4.86 15.80 -18.53
CA PHE A 303 6.23 15.95 -18.04
C PHE A 303 6.38 16.98 -16.92
N VAL A 304 5.54 16.86 -15.90
CA VAL A 304 5.59 17.68 -14.69
C VAL A 304 6.18 16.88 -13.53
N HIS A 305 7.06 17.53 -12.77
CA HIS A 305 7.65 16.96 -11.56
C HIS A 305 7.20 17.77 -10.33
N ILE A 306 6.40 17.15 -9.47
CA ILE A 306 5.95 17.71 -8.19
C ILE A 306 6.74 17.03 -7.07
N ARG A 307 7.59 17.80 -6.41
CA ARG A 307 8.49 17.33 -5.35
C ARG A 307 7.87 17.47 -3.97
N PRO A 308 8.48 16.83 -2.95
CA PRO A 308 7.95 16.83 -1.59
C PRO A 308 7.62 18.21 -1.02
N ASN A 309 6.63 18.23 -0.13
CA ASN A 309 6.10 19.41 0.55
C ASN A 309 5.50 20.46 -0.40
N SER A 310 4.96 20.02 -1.54
CA SER A 310 4.27 20.91 -2.47
C SER A 310 2.75 20.77 -2.35
N VAL A 311 2.06 21.88 -2.43
CA VAL A 311 0.60 21.97 -2.45
C VAL A 311 0.16 22.66 -3.73
N ILE A 312 -0.64 21.98 -4.54
CA ILE A 312 -1.19 22.50 -5.79
C ILE A 312 -2.69 22.77 -5.56
N GLY A 313 -3.07 24.02 -5.59
CA GLY A 313 -4.41 24.51 -5.32
C GLY A 313 -5.45 24.11 -6.38
N GLU A 314 -6.71 24.43 -6.08
CA GLU A 314 -7.82 24.09 -6.98
C GLU A 314 -7.67 24.77 -8.35
N LYS A 315 -8.03 24.03 -9.40
CA LYS A 315 -8.05 24.52 -10.79
C LYS A 315 -6.72 25.12 -11.26
N VAL A 316 -5.62 24.76 -10.62
CA VAL A 316 -4.26 25.12 -11.07
C VAL A 316 -3.96 24.38 -12.38
N HIS A 317 -3.28 25.07 -13.28
CA HIS A 317 -2.75 24.51 -14.51
C HIS A 317 -1.21 24.50 -14.45
N LEU A 318 -0.62 23.28 -14.49
CA LEU A 318 0.82 23.09 -14.68
C LEU A 318 1.03 22.43 -16.03
N GLY A 319 1.62 23.15 -16.97
CA GLY A 319 1.89 22.63 -18.31
C GLY A 319 3.21 21.86 -18.39
N ASN A 320 3.70 21.69 -19.60
CA ASN A 320 4.83 20.82 -19.89
C ASN A 320 6.17 21.35 -19.36
N PHE A 321 6.97 20.42 -18.82
CA PHE A 321 8.32 20.68 -18.29
C PHE A 321 8.32 21.67 -17.11
N VAL A 322 7.34 21.57 -16.24
CA VAL A 322 7.26 22.35 -14.99
C VAL A 322 7.76 21.50 -13.83
N GLU A 323 8.62 22.08 -13.00
CA GLU A 323 9.03 21.48 -11.73
C GLU A 323 8.56 22.37 -10.57
N VAL A 324 7.88 21.75 -9.58
CA VAL A 324 7.44 22.41 -8.36
C VAL A 324 8.09 21.73 -7.16
N LYS A 325 8.70 22.51 -6.26
CA LYS A 325 9.41 21.99 -5.09
C LYS A 325 9.12 22.82 -3.84
N ASN A 326 8.66 22.18 -2.77
CA ASN A 326 8.47 22.81 -1.46
C ASN A 326 7.73 24.15 -1.58
N SER A 327 6.64 24.18 -2.37
CA SER A 327 5.93 25.39 -2.75
C SER A 327 4.43 25.22 -2.64
N ASN A 328 3.74 26.32 -2.32
CA ASN A 328 2.31 26.40 -2.35
C ASN A 328 1.90 27.21 -3.58
N ILE A 329 1.08 26.65 -4.46
CA ILE A 329 0.52 27.34 -5.62
C ILE A 329 -0.99 27.38 -5.43
N ASP A 330 -1.57 28.58 -5.26
CA ASP A 330 -2.97 28.75 -4.93
C ASP A 330 -3.87 28.71 -6.19
N THR A 331 -5.15 28.71 -5.95
CA THR A 331 -6.27 28.46 -6.86
C THR A 331 -6.20 29.22 -8.19
N GLY A 332 -6.39 28.49 -9.29
CA GLY A 332 -6.50 29.07 -10.63
C GLY A 332 -5.22 29.62 -11.23
N THR A 333 -4.09 29.46 -10.56
CA THR A 333 -2.76 29.87 -11.05
C THR A 333 -2.33 28.99 -12.23
N LYS A 334 -1.65 29.62 -13.18
CA LYS A 334 -1.18 28.98 -14.43
C LYS A 334 0.34 29.05 -14.53
N VAL A 335 0.98 27.88 -14.62
CA VAL A 335 2.42 27.71 -14.87
C VAL A 335 2.56 26.84 -16.12
N SER A 336 2.50 27.44 -17.28
CA SER A 336 2.20 26.69 -18.51
C SER A 336 3.39 26.00 -19.16
N HIS A 337 4.63 26.52 -19.02
CA HIS A 337 5.78 26.01 -19.78
C HIS A 337 7.11 26.22 -19.08
N LEU A 338 8.01 25.20 -19.12
CA LEU A 338 9.45 25.31 -18.85
C LEU A 338 9.81 26.15 -17.63
N THR A 339 9.17 25.92 -16.49
CA THR A 339 9.26 26.80 -15.32
C THR A 339 9.70 26.00 -14.08
N TYR A 340 10.59 26.58 -13.28
CA TYR A 340 10.93 26.08 -11.96
C TYR A 340 10.32 26.94 -10.87
N VAL A 341 9.47 26.36 -10.04
CA VAL A 341 8.87 27.00 -8.85
C VAL A 341 9.36 26.28 -7.61
N GLY A 342 10.37 26.83 -6.96
CA GLY A 342 10.99 26.24 -5.75
C GLY A 342 10.95 27.16 -4.55
N ASP A 343 10.63 26.59 -3.38
CA ASP A 343 10.57 27.30 -2.11
C ASP A 343 9.74 28.61 -2.21
N SER A 344 8.50 28.50 -2.75
CA SER A 344 7.68 29.68 -3.08
C SER A 344 6.27 29.58 -2.52
N ASP A 345 5.70 30.72 -2.18
CA ASP A 345 4.28 30.88 -1.87
C ASP A 345 3.64 31.76 -2.97
N VAL A 346 2.79 31.13 -3.78
CA VAL A 346 2.19 31.74 -4.97
C VAL A 346 0.69 31.91 -4.75
N GLY A 347 0.20 33.11 -4.90
CA GLY A 347 -1.20 33.49 -4.76
C GLY A 347 -2.10 32.92 -5.86
N LYS A 348 -3.33 33.42 -5.89
CA LYS A 348 -4.38 32.97 -6.80
C LYS A 348 -4.25 33.63 -8.16
N ARG A 349 -4.66 32.91 -9.20
CA ARG A 349 -4.79 33.44 -10.57
C ARG A 349 -3.51 34.05 -11.13
N VAL A 350 -2.36 33.73 -10.56
CA VAL A 350 -1.05 34.16 -11.06
C VAL A 350 -0.79 33.52 -12.42
N ASN A 351 -0.21 34.26 -13.33
CA ASN A 351 0.24 33.75 -14.62
C ASN A 351 1.75 33.80 -14.74
N PHE A 352 2.38 32.62 -14.90
CA PHE A 352 3.81 32.51 -15.15
C PHE A 352 4.11 32.45 -16.66
N GLY A 353 4.95 33.34 -17.11
CA GLY A 353 5.56 33.28 -18.45
C GLY A 353 6.56 32.10 -18.54
N CYS A 354 6.73 31.62 -19.75
CA CYS A 354 7.67 30.54 -20.07
C CYS A 354 9.10 30.86 -19.61
N GLY A 355 9.80 29.89 -19.04
CA GLY A 355 11.20 30.01 -18.63
C GLY A 355 11.44 30.77 -17.33
N THR A 356 10.39 31.05 -16.56
CA THR A 356 10.54 31.66 -15.23
C THR A 356 11.24 30.75 -14.25
N VAL A 357 12.13 31.32 -13.45
CA VAL A 357 12.86 30.57 -12.40
C VAL A 357 12.78 31.34 -11.07
N THR A 358 12.34 30.67 -10.01
CA THR A 358 12.54 31.13 -8.64
C THR A 358 13.94 30.74 -8.20
N VAL A 359 14.85 31.73 -8.11
CA VAL A 359 16.25 31.50 -7.72
C VAL A 359 16.35 31.44 -6.21
N ASN A 360 16.08 30.26 -5.64
CA ASN A 360 15.87 30.04 -4.20
C ASN A 360 17.12 29.69 -3.40
N TYR A 361 18.31 29.51 -4.06
CA TYR A 361 19.52 29.05 -3.41
C TYR A 361 20.72 29.94 -3.66
N THR A 362 21.35 30.41 -2.60
CA THR A 362 22.51 31.32 -2.67
C THR A 362 23.87 30.59 -2.65
N GLY A 363 23.89 29.26 -2.74
CA GLY A 363 25.09 28.45 -2.53
C GLY A 363 25.32 28.07 -1.06
N LYS A 364 24.65 28.74 -0.11
CA LYS A 364 24.75 28.48 1.34
C LYS A 364 23.39 28.24 2.00
N ALA A 365 22.39 29.00 1.63
CA ALA A 365 21.05 28.96 2.23
C ALA A 365 19.97 29.03 1.16
N LYS A 366 18.77 28.57 1.51
CA LYS A 366 17.56 28.67 0.69
C LYS A 366 16.66 29.74 1.24
N PHE A 367 16.05 30.51 0.38
CA PHE A 367 15.12 31.56 0.69
C PHE A 367 13.80 31.37 -0.10
N ARG A 368 12.72 31.92 0.41
CA ARG A 368 11.40 31.83 -0.23
C ARG A 368 11.14 33.04 -1.11
N THR A 369 10.39 32.80 -2.18
CA THR A 369 9.77 33.82 -3.01
C THR A 369 8.28 33.89 -2.68
N THR A 370 7.74 35.09 -2.54
CA THR A 370 6.30 35.32 -2.38
C THR A 370 5.75 36.02 -3.59
N ILE A 371 4.64 35.51 -4.16
CA ILE A 371 3.97 36.10 -5.31
C ILE A 371 2.50 36.28 -4.92
N GLY A 372 2.01 37.52 -4.98
CA GLY A 372 0.66 37.89 -4.64
C GLY A 372 -0.38 37.45 -5.67
N ASP A 373 -1.63 37.66 -5.35
CA ASP A 373 -2.77 37.34 -6.21
C ASP A 373 -2.74 38.14 -7.52
N ASP A 374 -3.25 37.54 -8.60
CA ASP A 374 -3.38 38.17 -9.93
C ASP A 374 -2.08 38.70 -10.55
N ALA A 375 -0.93 38.35 -10.00
CA ALA A 375 0.36 38.79 -10.54
C ALA A 375 0.65 38.15 -11.90
N PHE A 376 1.35 38.88 -12.77
CA PHE A 376 1.82 38.39 -14.09
C PHE A 376 3.34 38.37 -14.13
N ILE A 377 3.92 37.19 -14.19
CA ILE A 377 5.37 37.01 -14.27
C ILE A 377 5.74 36.87 -15.75
N GLY A 378 6.54 37.81 -16.26
CA GLY A 378 7.00 37.79 -17.67
C GLY A 378 7.85 36.59 -18.01
N CYS A 379 7.93 36.25 -19.32
CA CYS A 379 8.77 35.13 -19.77
C CYS A 379 10.24 35.34 -19.41
N ASN A 380 10.94 34.25 -19.07
CA ASN A 380 12.37 34.25 -18.71
C ASN A 380 12.71 35.20 -17.53
N THR A 381 11.76 35.44 -16.63
CA THR A 381 12.02 36.20 -15.41
C THR A 381 12.74 35.33 -14.40
N ASN A 382 13.81 35.85 -13.80
CA ASN A 382 14.49 35.25 -12.66
C ASN A 382 14.07 36.00 -11.38
N LEU A 383 13.40 35.34 -10.44
CA LEU A 383 13.04 35.90 -9.13
C LEU A 383 14.09 35.47 -8.12
N VAL A 384 14.99 36.38 -7.75
CA VAL A 384 16.10 36.07 -6.82
C VAL A 384 15.65 36.22 -5.38
N ALA A 385 15.40 35.09 -4.73
CA ALA A 385 14.90 35.05 -3.36
C ALA A 385 15.94 35.51 -2.31
N PRO A 386 15.51 36.19 -1.21
CA PRO A 386 14.13 36.48 -0.90
C PRO A 386 13.57 37.66 -1.70
N VAL A 387 12.41 37.51 -2.30
CA VAL A 387 11.74 38.56 -3.07
C VAL A 387 10.23 38.42 -2.99
N THR A 388 9.51 39.53 -2.91
CA THR A 388 8.04 39.58 -2.95
C THR A 388 7.59 40.30 -4.22
N VAL A 389 6.69 39.68 -4.97
CA VAL A 389 5.94 40.29 -6.07
C VAL A 389 4.52 40.51 -5.57
N GLY A 390 4.08 41.75 -5.44
CA GLY A 390 2.78 42.10 -4.86
C GLY A 390 1.59 41.73 -5.73
N ASP A 391 0.39 41.87 -5.18
CA ASP A 391 -0.86 41.58 -5.87
C ASP A 391 -1.00 42.45 -7.13
N GLY A 392 -1.48 41.86 -8.23
CA GLY A 392 -1.65 42.51 -9.51
C GLY A 392 -0.37 43.06 -10.15
N ALA A 393 0.81 42.79 -9.59
CA ALA A 393 2.06 43.26 -10.13
C ALA A 393 2.48 42.50 -11.39
N TYR A 394 3.25 43.16 -12.24
CA TYR A 394 3.81 42.61 -13.47
C TYR A 394 5.34 42.61 -13.40
N THR A 395 5.99 41.58 -13.94
CA THR A 395 7.42 41.61 -14.26
C THR A 395 7.61 41.62 -15.75
N ALA A 396 8.53 42.44 -16.25
CA ALA A 396 8.86 42.45 -17.70
C ALA A 396 9.61 41.17 -18.11
N ALA A 397 9.38 40.73 -19.33
CA ALA A 397 10.06 39.55 -19.82
C ALA A 397 11.61 39.75 -19.85
N GLY A 398 12.35 38.69 -19.44
CA GLY A 398 13.82 38.69 -19.37
C GLY A 398 14.39 39.38 -18.11
N SER A 399 13.55 39.87 -17.19
CA SER A 399 14.02 40.58 -15.99
C SER A 399 14.66 39.64 -14.96
N THR A 400 15.68 40.15 -14.24
CA THR A 400 16.26 39.51 -13.05
C THR A 400 15.88 40.34 -11.82
N ILE A 401 14.77 39.97 -11.17
CA ILE A 401 14.20 40.73 -10.05
C ILE A 401 14.93 40.35 -8.75
N THR A 402 15.58 41.33 -8.14
CA THR A 402 16.38 41.18 -6.91
C THR A 402 15.80 41.99 -5.73
N GLU A 403 14.80 42.81 -5.98
CA GLU A 403 14.11 43.65 -5.01
C GLU A 403 12.59 43.43 -5.10
N ASP A 404 11.87 43.74 -4.04
CA ASP A 404 10.41 43.58 -4.00
C ASP A 404 9.72 44.46 -5.06
N VAL A 405 8.74 43.88 -5.74
CA VAL A 405 7.87 44.61 -6.68
C VAL A 405 6.54 44.93 -5.99
N PRO A 406 6.20 46.20 -5.75
CA PRO A 406 4.94 46.57 -5.12
C PRO A 406 3.74 46.10 -5.93
N GLY A 407 2.59 45.95 -5.24
CA GLY A 407 1.33 45.62 -5.92
C GLY A 407 0.98 46.62 -7.04
N ASP A 408 0.26 46.16 -8.05
CA ASP A 408 -0.18 46.94 -9.22
C ASP A 408 0.96 47.70 -9.94
N SER A 409 2.20 47.24 -9.80
CA SER A 409 3.40 47.86 -10.35
C SER A 409 4.08 46.99 -11.41
N LEU A 410 4.92 47.60 -12.23
CA LEU A 410 5.76 46.89 -13.23
C LEU A 410 7.22 46.86 -12.75
N GLY A 411 7.73 45.65 -12.49
CA GLY A 411 9.17 45.38 -12.25
C GLY A 411 9.91 45.16 -13.56
N ILE A 412 10.98 45.92 -13.80
CA ILE A 412 11.88 45.79 -14.96
C ILE A 412 13.32 45.80 -14.43
N ALA A 413 14.14 44.81 -14.76
CA ALA A 413 15.52 44.72 -14.33
C ALA A 413 16.43 43.97 -15.38
#